data_f1c441e69b9524fd71783f2168a27f98
#
_entry.id   f1c441e69b9524fd71783f2168a27f98
#
_cell.length_a   1.000
_cell.length_b   1.000
_cell.length_c   1.000
_cell.angle_alpha   90.00
_cell.angle_beta   90.00
_cell.angle_gamma   90.00
#
_symmetry.space_group_name_H-M   'P 1'
#
loop_
_entity.id
_entity.type
_entity.pdbx_description
1 polymer ?
#
loop_
_entity_poly.entity_id
_entity_poly.type
_entity_poly.pdbx_seq_one_letter_code
_entity_poly.pdbx_strand_id
1 'polypeptide(L)'
;MKKILLTLIITLTTQQAVADAQSLYKNCAGCHGDKGETRALQLSELIAGQTKEKTVLQLTAYKNGELNKYGLGNIMKMQVATLSEDDIKSLAEYIATLK
;
A
#
# COMPACT_ATOMS: atom_id res chain seq x y z
N MET A 1 -47.95 -18.06 17.90
CA MET A 1 -46.88 -18.46 16.98
C MET A 1 -45.70 -17.54 17.14
N LYS A 2 -44.55 -18.08 17.42
CA LYS A 2 -43.35 -17.32 17.58
C LYS A 2 -42.69 -17.11 16.21
N LYS A 3 -42.45 -15.89 15.87
CA LYS A 3 -41.66 -15.57 14.69
C LYS A 3 -40.19 -15.58 15.07
N ILE A 4 -39.42 -16.38 14.38
CA ILE A 4 -37.97 -16.39 14.56
C ILE A 4 -37.42 -15.32 13.64
N LEU A 5 -36.81 -14.28 14.25
CA LEU A 5 -36.07 -13.27 13.50
C LEU A 5 -34.66 -13.78 13.30
N LEU A 6 -34.38 -14.15 12.08
CA LEU A 6 -33.02 -14.46 11.67
C LEU A 6 -32.32 -13.12 11.38
N THR A 7 -31.49 -12.71 12.31
CA THR A 7 -30.64 -11.58 12.08
C THR A 7 -29.44 -12.08 11.29
N LEU A 8 -29.39 -11.70 10.01
CA LEU A 8 -28.24 -11.97 9.17
C LEU A 8 -27.19 -10.93 9.48
N ILE A 9 -26.13 -11.36 10.17
CA ILE A 9 -24.99 -10.49 10.41
C ILE A 9 -24.06 -10.66 9.23
N ILE A 10 -24.01 -9.62 8.37
CA ILE A 10 -23.06 -9.58 7.27
C ILE A 10 -21.81 -8.90 7.80
N THR A 11 -20.77 -9.67 8.02
CA THR A 11 -19.47 -9.12 8.33
C THR A 11 -18.77 -8.76 7.03
N LEU A 12 -18.56 -7.47 6.86
CA LEU A 12 -17.70 -6.98 5.78
C LEU A 12 -16.27 -7.34 6.12
N THR A 13 -15.71 -8.18 5.29
CA THR A 13 -14.42 -8.77 5.53
C THR A 13 -13.31 -8.00 4.84
N THR A 14 -12.09 -8.46 5.06
CA THR A 14 -10.83 -7.96 4.52
C THR A 14 -10.75 -7.84 3.00
N GLN A 15 -11.72 -8.37 2.24
CA GLN A 15 -11.68 -8.31 0.77
C GLN A 15 -11.72 -6.88 0.22
N GLN A 16 -12.47 -5.98 0.86
CA GLN A 16 -12.50 -4.58 0.45
C GLN A 16 -11.15 -3.89 0.67
N ALA A 17 -10.48 -4.16 1.79
CA ALA A 17 -9.17 -3.61 2.07
C ALA A 17 -8.14 -4.07 1.03
N VAL A 18 -8.18 -5.35 0.61
CA VAL A 18 -7.29 -5.88 -0.43
C VAL A 18 -7.59 -5.22 -1.78
N ALA A 19 -8.87 -5.05 -2.14
CA ALA A 19 -9.26 -4.39 -3.37
C ALA A 19 -8.83 -2.92 -3.39
N ASP A 20 -8.99 -2.22 -2.26
CA ASP A 20 -8.55 -0.84 -2.12
C ASP A 20 -7.02 -0.74 -2.23
N ALA A 21 -6.29 -1.68 -1.64
CA ALA A 21 -4.84 -1.72 -1.74
C ALA A 21 -4.36 -1.91 -3.19
N GLN A 22 -5.03 -2.78 -3.95
CA GLN A 22 -4.72 -2.95 -5.36
C GLN A 22 -4.99 -1.66 -6.14
N SER A 23 -6.09 -0.98 -5.86
CA SER A 23 -6.42 0.31 -6.49
C SER A 23 -5.40 1.39 -6.14
N LEU A 24 -5.00 1.46 -4.87
CA LEU A 24 -3.97 2.38 -4.42
C LEU A 24 -2.64 2.10 -5.11
N TYR A 25 -2.28 0.82 -5.25
CA TYR A 25 -1.01 0.42 -5.85
C TYR A 25 -0.90 0.81 -7.33
N LYS A 26 -1.99 1.00 -8.03
CA LYS A 26 -1.97 1.44 -9.44
C LYS A 26 -1.18 2.73 -9.63
N ASN A 27 -1.23 3.61 -8.65
CA ASN A 27 -0.44 4.85 -8.68
C ASN A 27 1.06 4.61 -8.48
N CYS A 28 1.42 3.47 -7.96
CA CYS A 28 2.82 3.08 -7.70
C CYS A 28 3.41 2.30 -8.88
N ALA A 29 2.56 1.56 -9.58
CA ALA A 29 2.96 0.61 -10.61
C ALA A 29 3.70 1.26 -11.77
N GLY A 30 3.38 2.51 -12.11
CA GLY A 30 4.02 3.21 -13.21
C GLY A 30 5.54 3.31 -13.06
N CYS A 31 6.02 3.44 -11.83
CA CYS A 31 7.45 3.51 -11.55
C CYS A 31 8.00 2.20 -10.99
N HIS A 32 7.23 1.49 -10.17
CA HIS A 32 7.71 0.30 -9.47
C HIS A 32 7.36 -1.01 -10.17
N GLY A 33 6.55 -0.98 -11.24
CA GLY A 33 6.07 -2.16 -11.93
C GLY A 33 4.82 -2.72 -11.29
N ASP A 34 4.04 -3.49 -12.05
CA ASP A 34 2.77 -4.06 -11.57
C ASP A 34 2.96 -5.01 -10.38
N LYS A 35 4.14 -5.60 -10.26
CA LYS A 35 4.49 -6.53 -9.19
C LYS A 35 5.66 -6.03 -8.35
N GLY A 36 5.95 -4.74 -8.38
CA GLY A 36 7.09 -4.17 -7.67
C GLY A 36 8.45 -4.63 -8.19
N GLU A 37 8.51 -5.08 -9.44
CA GLU A 37 9.69 -5.71 -10.05
C GLU A 37 10.60 -4.70 -10.76
N THR A 38 10.22 -3.42 -10.77
CA THR A 38 10.97 -2.38 -11.48
C THR A 38 11.58 -1.39 -10.50
N ARG A 39 12.81 -1.01 -10.74
CA ARG A 39 13.45 0.08 -9.99
C ARG A 39 12.91 1.41 -10.51
N ALA A 40 12.28 2.19 -9.62
CA ALA A 40 11.74 3.49 -9.98
C ALA A 40 12.86 4.37 -10.53
N LEU A 41 12.66 4.87 -11.74
CA LEU A 41 13.64 5.72 -12.46
C LEU A 41 15.06 5.10 -12.49
N GLN A 42 15.15 3.77 -12.40
CA GLN A 42 16.40 2.99 -12.38
C GLN A 42 17.28 3.27 -11.15
N LEU A 43 16.77 3.97 -10.15
CA LEU A 43 17.53 4.40 -8.98
C LEU A 43 17.12 3.72 -7.69
N SER A 44 15.81 3.44 -7.51
CA SER A 44 15.31 2.87 -6.25
C SER A 44 15.58 1.37 -6.14
N GLU A 45 15.34 0.83 -4.96
CA GLU A 45 15.31 -0.62 -4.77
C GLU A 45 14.03 -1.22 -5.36
N LEU A 46 14.07 -2.54 -5.62
CA LEU A 46 12.88 -3.30 -5.92
C LEU A 46 12.03 -3.41 -4.65
N ILE A 47 10.71 -3.27 -4.79
CA ILE A 47 9.82 -3.34 -3.62
C ILE A 47 9.03 -4.64 -3.54
N ALA A 48 9.08 -5.48 -4.57
CA ALA A 48 8.35 -6.75 -4.60
C ALA A 48 8.67 -7.60 -3.37
N GLY A 49 7.64 -7.98 -2.62
CA GLY A 49 7.81 -8.84 -1.46
C GLY A 49 8.47 -8.18 -0.25
N GLN A 50 8.67 -6.87 -0.28
CA GLN A 50 9.23 -6.17 0.87
C GLN A 50 8.33 -6.36 2.10
N THR A 51 8.93 -6.53 3.27
CA THR A 51 8.13 -6.75 4.48
C THR A 51 7.18 -5.58 4.76
N LYS A 52 6.03 -5.91 5.33
CA LYS A 52 5.04 -4.89 5.71
C LYS A 52 5.66 -3.79 6.57
N GLU A 53 6.43 -4.20 7.57
CA GLU A 53 7.05 -3.28 8.53
C GLU A 53 7.97 -2.28 7.82
N LYS A 54 8.83 -2.79 6.94
CA LYS A 54 9.75 -1.93 6.18
C LYS A 54 8.98 -0.95 5.30
N THR A 55 7.94 -1.41 4.61
CA THR A 55 7.15 -0.55 3.73
C THR A 55 6.41 0.53 4.52
N VAL A 56 5.80 0.17 5.66
CA VAL A 56 5.14 1.16 6.53
C VAL A 56 6.11 2.24 6.96
N LEU A 57 7.29 1.86 7.43
CA LEU A 57 8.31 2.82 7.85
C LEU A 57 8.73 3.74 6.70
N GLN A 58 8.98 3.18 5.53
CA GLN A 58 9.43 3.96 4.38
C GLN A 58 8.36 4.92 3.87
N LEU A 59 7.13 4.44 3.68
CA LEU A 59 6.05 5.29 3.18
C LEU A 59 5.71 6.41 4.18
N THR A 60 5.73 6.10 5.46
CA THR A 60 5.53 7.11 6.52
C THR A 60 6.66 8.15 6.49
N ALA A 61 7.90 7.70 6.35
CA ALA A 61 9.04 8.60 6.29
C ALA A 61 9.00 9.49 5.02
N TYR A 62 8.61 8.94 3.88
CA TYR A 62 8.41 9.74 2.67
C TYR A 62 7.32 10.78 2.88
N LYS A 63 6.19 10.39 3.45
CA LYS A 63 5.08 11.32 3.71
C LYS A 63 5.51 12.48 4.61
N ASN A 64 6.37 12.20 5.58
CA ASN A 64 6.89 13.21 6.52
C ASN A 64 8.06 13.99 5.96
N GLY A 65 8.55 13.66 4.76
CA GLY A 65 9.68 14.34 4.14
C GLY A 65 11.03 13.98 4.75
N GLU A 66 11.12 12.82 5.40
CA GLU A 66 12.32 12.40 6.16
C GLU A 66 13.22 11.42 5.42
N LEU A 67 12.84 10.98 4.22
CA LEU A 67 13.57 9.97 3.48
C LEU A 67 13.91 10.47 2.07
N ASN A 68 15.19 10.38 1.70
CA ASN A 68 15.66 10.80 0.39
C ASN A 68 16.89 10.00 -0.06
N LYS A 69 16.92 8.71 0.28
CA LYS A 69 18.10 7.86 0.06
C LYS A 69 18.57 7.82 -1.39
N TYR A 70 17.63 7.85 -2.33
CA TYR A 70 17.93 7.74 -3.77
C TYR A 70 17.74 9.05 -4.52
N GLY A 71 17.57 10.17 -3.82
CA GLY A 71 17.29 11.46 -4.44
C GLY A 71 15.86 11.61 -4.95
N LEU A 72 14.97 10.64 -4.67
CA LEU A 72 13.60 10.63 -5.15
C LEU A 72 12.59 10.94 -4.03
N GLY A 73 13.06 11.46 -2.90
CA GLY A 73 12.22 11.68 -1.73
C GLY A 73 11.07 12.65 -2.00
N ASN A 74 11.30 13.72 -2.75
CA ASN A 74 10.23 14.67 -3.06
C ASN A 74 9.17 14.06 -3.97
N ILE A 75 9.56 13.23 -4.93
CA ILE A 75 8.63 12.54 -5.81
C ILE A 75 7.77 11.58 -4.99
N MET A 76 8.42 10.75 -4.16
CA MET A 76 7.67 9.81 -3.30
C MET A 76 6.79 10.52 -2.29
N LYS A 77 7.22 11.63 -1.73
CA LYS A 77 6.39 12.43 -0.82
C LYS A 77 5.10 12.87 -1.50
N MET A 78 5.17 13.31 -2.75
CA MET A 78 3.98 13.68 -3.52
C MET A 78 3.07 12.48 -3.77
N GLN A 79 3.65 11.32 -4.08
CA GLN A 79 2.87 10.10 -4.36
C GLN A 79 2.10 9.62 -3.13
N VAL A 80 2.66 9.77 -1.94
CA VAL A 80 2.04 9.27 -0.70
C VAL A 80 1.30 10.34 0.09
N ALA A 81 1.29 11.58 -0.37
CA ALA A 81 0.76 12.72 0.38
C ALA A 81 -0.69 12.55 0.80
N THR A 82 -1.52 11.91 -0.03
CA THR A 82 -2.95 11.72 0.22
C THR A 82 -3.28 10.42 0.93
N LEU A 83 -2.29 9.57 1.20
CA LEU A 83 -2.52 8.29 1.85
C LEU A 83 -2.71 8.48 3.36
N SER A 84 -3.74 7.84 3.90
CA SER A 84 -3.93 7.74 5.35
C SER A 84 -2.99 6.67 5.94
N GLU A 85 -2.89 6.63 7.26
CA GLU A 85 -2.14 5.54 7.92
C GLU A 85 -2.70 4.17 7.55
N ASP A 86 -4.02 4.04 7.46
CA ASP A 86 -4.66 2.78 7.07
C ASP A 86 -4.34 2.43 5.60
N ASP A 87 -4.32 3.41 4.72
CA ASP A 87 -3.91 3.21 3.33
C ASP A 87 -2.48 2.69 3.25
N ILE A 88 -1.58 3.28 4.00
CA ILE A 88 -0.17 2.87 4.05
C ILE A 88 -0.06 1.43 4.53
N LYS A 89 -0.78 1.06 5.58
CA LYS A 89 -0.78 -0.32 6.10
C LYS A 89 -1.33 -1.30 5.06
N SER A 90 -2.42 -0.96 4.41
CA SER A 90 -3.03 -1.81 3.37
C SER A 90 -2.10 -1.99 2.18
N LEU A 91 -1.47 -0.91 1.72
CA LEU A 91 -0.46 -0.97 0.66
C LEU A 91 0.73 -1.84 1.07
N ALA A 92 1.20 -1.68 2.29
CA ALA A 92 2.33 -2.44 2.79
C ALA A 92 2.03 -3.95 2.81
N GLU A 93 0.83 -4.32 3.23
CA GLU A 93 0.39 -5.72 3.19
C GLU A 93 0.33 -6.24 1.76
N TYR A 94 -0.20 -5.45 0.85
CA TYR A 94 -0.30 -5.82 -0.56
C TYR A 94 1.08 -6.01 -1.18
N ILE A 95 1.97 -5.05 -0.99
CA ILE A 95 3.35 -5.12 -1.53
C ILE A 95 4.09 -6.35 -1.01
N ALA A 96 3.89 -6.71 0.25
CA ALA A 96 4.51 -7.90 0.83
C ALA A 96 4.10 -9.19 0.10
N THR A 97 2.94 -9.21 -0.57
CA THR A 97 2.46 -10.37 -1.32
C THR A 97 2.99 -10.43 -2.76
N LEU A 98 3.58 -9.38 -3.26
CA LEU A 98 4.05 -9.31 -4.64
C LEU A 98 5.29 -10.17 -4.86
N LYS A 99 5.36 -10.80 -6.02
CA LYS A 99 6.48 -11.70 -6.38
C LYS A 99 6.98 -11.39 -7.78
#